data_b7c88abc3483730ce5cc936b3472c3c1
#
_entry.id   b7c88abc3483730ce5cc936b3472c3c1
#
_cell.length_a   1.000
_cell.length_b   1.000
_cell.length_c   1.000
_cell.angle_alpha   90.00
_cell.angle_beta   90.00
_cell.angle_gamma   90.00
#
_symmetry.space_group_name_H-M   'P 1'
#
loop_
_entity.id
_entity.type
_entity.pdbx_description
1 polymer ?
#
loop_
_entity_poly.entity_id
_entity_poly.type
_entity_poly.pdbx_seq_one_letter_code
_entity_poly.pdbx_strand_id
1 'polypeptide(L)'
;AVIGLGVFGSAIARKLSARGADVMAIDENEERIQLIAQDVAYAVKLDATNSAALESQNLKSVDAAVVSIGSSFQKMLLCVFQLQELGVKKIIARAQGPVQLKILEKMGFDEILSPEVEVANNVAEQLTNPGVKMCVELPDNYEIIEVEAPSKIIGRTLEDIGLRKKYNLNMVTVLKKTTSSEGDEEKTEHHIYGVPE
;
A
#
# COMPACT_ATOMS: atom_id res chain seq x y z
N ALA A 1 -8.60 -8.89 9.32
CA ALA A 1 -9.18 -7.82 10.14
C ALA A 1 -8.50 -6.48 9.86
N VAL A 2 -9.23 -5.38 9.98
CA VAL A 2 -8.69 -4.00 9.93
C VAL A 2 -9.10 -3.28 11.21
N ILE A 3 -8.11 -2.87 12.00
CA ILE A 3 -8.30 -2.28 13.32
C ILE A 3 -7.84 -0.82 13.31
N GLY A 4 -8.75 0.10 13.63
CA GLY A 4 -8.57 1.54 13.49
C GLY A 4 -9.06 2.05 12.15
N LEU A 5 -10.28 2.63 12.13
CA LEU A 5 -10.97 3.07 10.92
C LEU A 5 -10.85 4.59 10.69
N GLY A 6 -9.62 5.10 10.86
CA GLY A 6 -9.28 6.42 10.34
C GLY A 6 -9.29 6.44 8.80
N VAL A 7 -8.84 7.53 8.20
CA VAL A 7 -8.79 7.68 6.73
C VAL A 7 -8.09 6.50 6.06
N PHE A 8 -6.93 6.11 6.57
CA PHE A 8 -6.12 5.03 6.00
C PHE A 8 -6.75 3.64 6.20
N GLY A 9 -7.16 3.30 7.45
CA GLY A 9 -7.76 2.00 7.75
C GLY A 9 -9.08 1.77 7.01
N SER A 10 -9.95 2.78 6.94
CA SER A 10 -11.19 2.69 6.16
C SER A 10 -10.92 2.49 4.67
N ALA A 11 -9.90 3.16 4.12
CA ALA A 11 -9.52 2.96 2.72
C ALA A 11 -9.03 1.54 2.45
N ILE A 12 -8.21 0.96 3.34
CA ILE A 12 -7.75 -0.43 3.24
C ILE A 12 -8.94 -1.38 3.31
N ALA A 13 -9.82 -1.23 4.31
CA ALA A 13 -10.97 -2.11 4.51
C ALA A 13 -11.86 -2.16 3.25
N ARG A 14 -12.23 -1.00 2.69
CA ARG A 14 -13.01 -0.91 1.45
C ARG A 14 -12.31 -1.55 0.26
N LYS A 15 -10.99 -1.31 0.10
CA LYS A 15 -10.22 -1.88 -1.01
C LYS A 15 -10.07 -3.40 -0.91
N LEU A 16 -9.95 -3.96 0.28
CA LEU A 16 -9.92 -5.40 0.50
C LEU A 16 -11.29 -6.01 0.19
N SER A 17 -12.37 -5.42 0.71
CA SER A 17 -13.74 -5.88 0.44
C SER A 17 -14.07 -5.83 -1.06
N ALA A 18 -13.72 -4.76 -1.76
CA ALA A 18 -13.91 -4.63 -3.20
C ALA A 18 -13.12 -5.67 -4.03
N ARG A 19 -12.09 -6.29 -3.44
CA ARG A 19 -11.32 -7.39 -4.04
C ARG A 19 -11.83 -8.78 -3.62
N GLY A 20 -12.97 -8.85 -2.92
CA GLY A 20 -13.62 -10.09 -2.51
C GLY A 20 -13.10 -10.69 -1.20
N ALA A 21 -12.38 -9.93 -0.38
CA ALA A 21 -12.00 -10.39 0.95
C ALA A 21 -13.14 -10.19 1.96
N ASP A 22 -13.33 -11.15 2.85
CA ASP A 22 -14.21 -11.01 4.01
C ASP A 22 -13.52 -10.16 5.08
N VAL A 23 -13.92 -8.90 5.16
CA VAL A 23 -13.26 -7.93 6.04
C VAL A 23 -14.03 -7.76 7.33
N MET A 24 -13.33 -7.93 8.46
CA MET A 24 -13.77 -7.50 9.78
C MET A 24 -13.13 -6.14 10.11
N ALA A 25 -13.96 -5.09 10.17
CA ALA A 25 -13.54 -3.73 10.47
C ALA A 25 -13.83 -3.40 11.94
N ILE A 26 -12.83 -2.92 12.67
CA ILE A 26 -12.89 -2.69 14.13
C ILE A 26 -12.46 -1.26 14.45
N ASP A 27 -13.27 -0.53 15.23
CA ASP A 27 -12.92 0.78 15.79
C ASP A 27 -13.66 1.01 17.11
N GLU A 28 -13.12 1.83 18.01
CA GLU A 28 -13.80 2.25 19.24
C GLU A 28 -14.91 3.29 18.98
N ASN A 29 -14.85 3.97 17.84
CA ASN A 29 -15.78 5.04 17.45
C ASN A 29 -16.98 4.48 16.66
N GLU A 30 -18.18 4.64 17.22
CA GLU A 30 -19.44 4.20 16.64
C GLU A 30 -19.71 4.81 15.25
N GLU A 31 -19.43 6.10 15.06
CA GLU A 31 -19.69 6.77 13.78
C GLU A 31 -18.86 6.17 12.65
N ARG A 32 -17.59 5.82 12.93
CA ARG A 32 -16.73 5.16 11.94
C ARG A 32 -17.20 3.77 11.58
N ILE A 33 -17.73 3.03 12.56
CA ILE A 33 -18.35 1.72 12.34
C ILE A 33 -19.56 1.84 11.44
N GLN A 34 -20.46 2.78 11.73
CA GLN A 34 -21.67 3.00 10.91
C GLN A 34 -21.34 3.40 9.48
N LEU A 35 -20.29 4.25 9.27
CA LEU A 35 -19.86 4.69 7.95
C LEU A 35 -19.28 3.58 7.07
N ILE A 36 -18.80 2.48 7.64
CA ILE A 36 -18.18 1.39 6.89
C ILE A 36 -19.04 0.12 6.85
N ALA A 37 -20.08 0.06 7.65
CA ALA A 37 -20.85 -1.17 7.85
C ALA A 37 -21.43 -1.79 6.59
N GLN A 38 -21.74 -0.98 5.56
CA GLN A 38 -22.26 -1.47 4.28
C GLN A 38 -21.16 -1.91 3.29
N ASP A 39 -19.90 -1.56 3.58
CA ASP A 39 -18.77 -1.79 2.68
C ASP A 39 -17.98 -3.06 3.05
N VAL A 40 -18.23 -3.66 4.22
CA VAL A 40 -17.45 -4.77 4.77
C VAL A 40 -18.35 -5.91 5.27
N ALA A 41 -17.79 -7.12 5.42
CA ALA A 41 -18.53 -8.27 5.90
C ALA A 41 -18.94 -8.13 7.38
N TYR A 42 -18.06 -7.58 8.21
CA TYR A 42 -18.31 -7.38 9.65
C TYR A 42 -17.79 -6.01 10.08
N ALA A 43 -18.61 -5.23 10.77
CA ALA A 43 -18.24 -3.96 11.36
C ALA A 43 -18.50 -4.03 12.87
N VAL A 44 -17.44 -3.91 13.68
CA VAL A 44 -17.50 -4.18 15.12
C VAL A 44 -16.96 -2.98 15.90
N LYS A 45 -17.83 -2.44 16.78
CA LYS A 45 -17.39 -1.43 17.77
C LYS A 45 -16.70 -2.13 18.92
N LEU A 46 -15.41 -1.81 19.11
CA LEU A 46 -14.60 -2.46 20.13
C LEU A 46 -13.37 -1.62 20.46
N ASP A 47 -12.99 -1.56 21.72
CA ASP A 47 -11.70 -1.06 22.16
C ASP A 47 -10.63 -2.16 21.96
N ALA A 48 -9.79 -2.00 20.96
CA ALA A 48 -8.74 -2.97 20.61
C ALA A 48 -7.60 -3.04 21.63
N THR A 49 -7.63 -2.27 22.71
CA THR A 49 -6.72 -2.43 23.86
C THR A 49 -7.27 -3.38 24.92
N ASN A 50 -8.51 -3.85 24.78
CA ASN A 50 -9.14 -4.80 25.68
C ASN A 50 -9.00 -6.23 25.14
N SER A 51 -8.14 -7.03 25.78
CA SER A 51 -7.85 -8.41 25.40
C SER A 51 -9.12 -9.29 25.34
N ALA A 52 -9.95 -9.26 26.38
CA ALA A 52 -11.17 -10.07 26.44
C ALA A 52 -12.16 -9.71 25.30
N ALA A 53 -12.21 -8.43 24.93
CA ALA A 53 -13.04 -7.99 23.83
C ALA A 53 -12.51 -8.49 22.48
N LEU A 54 -11.19 -8.45 22.25
CA LEU A 54 -10.57 -9.01 21.05
C LEU A 54 -10.74 -10.53 20.95
N GLU A 55 -10.59 -11.26 22.06
CA GLU A 55 -10.80 -12.72 22.10
C GLU A 55 -12.23 -13.11 21.67
N SER A 56 -13.23 -12.33 22.09
CA SER A 56 -14.64 -12.59 21.74
C SER A 56 -14.92 -12.51 20.23
N GLN A 57 -14.06 -11.87 19.46
CA GLN A 57 -14.21 -11.71 18.00
C GLN A 57 -13.56 -12.82 17.17
N ASN A 58 -13.01 -13.86 17.83
CA ASN A 58 -12.36 -14.98 17.13
C ASN A 58 -11.25 -14.56 16.13
N LEU A 59 -10.48 -13.55 16.49
CA LEU A 59 -9.42 -13.00 15.61
C LEU A 59 -8.32 -14.00 15.27
N LYS A 60 -8.22 -15.10 16.00
CA LYS A 60 -7.30 -16.21 15.66
C LYS A 60 -7.60 -16.83 14.29
N SER A 61 -8.84 -16.74 13.83
CA SER A 61 -9.26 -17.31 12.54
C SER A 61 -9.00 -16.41 11.32
N VAL A 62 -8.58 -15.16 11.54
CA VAL A 62 -8.29 -14.27 10.41
C VAL A 62 -6.92 -14.58 9.78
N ASP A 63 -6.82 -14.44 8.47
CA ASP A 63 -5.57 -14.65 7.75
C ASP A 63 -4.53 -13.55 8.04
N ALA A 64 -5.02 -12.32 8.21
CA ALA A 64 -4.17 -11.18 8.52
C ALA A 64 -4.93 -10.10 9.32
N ALA A 65 -4.20 -9.33 10.11
CA ALA A 65 -4.69 -8.15 10.79
C ALA A 65 -3.86 -6.91 10.43
N VAL A 66 -4.54 -5.84 10.04
CA VAL A 66 -3.94 -4.52 9.81
C VAL A 66 -4.27 -3.62 10.98
N VAL A 67 -3.27 -3.19 11.73
CA VAL A 67 -3.44 -2.26 12.85
C VAL A 67 -3.10 -0.85 12.40
N SER A 68 -4.15 -0.04 12.22
CA SER A 68 -4.10 1.33 11.70
C SER A 68 -4.50 2.39 12.74
N ILE A 69 -4.30 2.10 14.02
CA ILE A 69 -4.61 3.02 15.13
C ILE A 69 -3.60 4.18 15.09
N GLY A 70 -4.08 5.36 14.71
CA GLY A 70 -3.23 6.56 14.58
C GLY A 70 -3.32 7.53 15.76
N SER A 71 -4.35 7.42 16.61
CA SER A 71 -4.57 8.34 17.72
C SER A 71 -3.56 8.19 18.87
N SER A 72 -2.96 7.01 19.02
CA SER A 72 -2.01 6.70 20.08
C SER A 72 -1.09 5.55 19.68
N PHE A 73 0.22 5.80 19.70
CA PHE A 73 1.23 4.76 19.48
C PHE A 73 1.17 3.66 20.53
N GLN A 74 0.88 4.02 21.78
CA GLN A 74 0.73 3.07 22.88
C GLN A 74 -0.46 2.13 22.64
N LYS A 75 -1.64 2.66 22.27
CA LYS A 75 -2.81 1.83 21.93
C LYS A 75 -2.51 0.89 20.77
N MET A 76 -1.80 1.37 19.75
CA MET A 76 -1.40 0.57 18.60
C MET A 76 -0.50 -0.59 19.03
N LEU A 77 0.54 -0.35 19.84
CA LEU A 77 1.44 -1.39 20.34
C LEU A 77 0.69 -2.43 21.19
N LEU A 78 -0.16 -1.97 22.12
CA LEU A 78 -0.97 -2.88 22.94
C LEU A 78 -1.84 -3.80 22.07
N CYS A 79 -2.52 -3.22 21.08
CA CYS A 79 -3.31 -4.00 20.14
C CYS A 79 -2.48 -5.05 19.39
N VAL A 80 -1.31 -4.67 18.88
CA VAL A 80 -0.41 -5.60 18.16
C VAL A 80 0.04 -6.75 19.06
N PHE A 81 0.48 -6.47 20.30
CA PHE A 81 0.88 -7.52 21.23
C PHE A 81 -0.26 -8.47 21.56
N GLN A 82 -1.47 -7.95 21.80
CA GLN A 82 -2.62 -8.81 22.07
C GLN A 82 -2.98 -9.70 20.87
N LEU A 83 -2.88 -9.19 19.65
CA LEU A 83 -3.09 -9.99 18.45
C LEU A 83 -2.02 -11.10 18.30
N GLN A 84 -0.78 -10.82 18.70
CA GLN A 84 0.28 -11.84 18.74
C GLN A 84 -0.03 -12.93 19.79
N GLU A 85 -0.45 -12.55 20.99
CA GLU A 85 -0.87 -13.48 22.05
C GLU A 85 -2.07 -14.34 21.63
N LEU A 86 -3.01 -13.75 20.88
CA LEU A 86 -4.15 -14.47 20.29
C LEU A 86 -3.74 -15.41 19.15
N GLY A 87 -2.50 -15.33 18.67
CA GLY A 87 -1.96 -16.19 17.62
C GLY A 87 -2.37 -15.80 16.22
N VAL A 88 -2.65 -14.51 15.96
CA VAL A 88 -2.84 -13.99 14.61
C VAL A 88 -1.54 -14.13 13.84
N LYS A 89 -1.58 -14.82 12.70
CA LYS A 89 -0.37 -15.22 11.96
C LYS A 89 0.36 -14.08 11.26
N LYS A 90 -0.42 -13.15 10.72
CA LYS A 90 0.11 -12.02 9.96
C LYS A 90 -0.45 -10.72 10.53
N ILE A 91 0.43 -9.87 11.07
CA ILE A 91 0.07 -8.59 11.63
C ILE A 91 0.86 -7.50 10.92
N ILE A 92 0.13 -6.54 10.35
CA ILE A 92 0.70 -5.40 9.67
C ILE A 92 0.44 -4.18 10.54
N ALA A 93 1.49 -3.53 11.03
CA ALA A 93 1.38 -2.36 11.90
C ALA A 93 1.63 -1.06 11.10
N ARG A 94 0.83 -0.03 11.36
CA ARG A 94 1.07 1.29 10.77
C ARG A 94 1.93 2.14 11.70
N ALA A 95 3.08 2.60 11.18
CA ALA A 95 3.91 3.60 11.82
C ALA A 95 3.54 5.01 11.34
N GLN A 96 3.47 5.98 12.25
CA GLN A 96 3.34 7.39 11.93
C GLN A 96 4.69 8.08 12.09
N GLY A 97 5.37 8.26 10.96
CA GLY A 97 6.66 8.91 10.89
C GLY A 97 7.85 8.03 11.28
N PRO A 98 9.07 8.57 11.08
CA PRO A 98 10.31 7.78 11.10
C PRO A 98 10.68 7.24 12.49
N VAL A 99 10.26 7.91 13.57
CA VAL A 99 10.57 7.47 14.93
C VAL A 99 9.81 6.19 15.29
N GLN A 100 8.49 6.15 14.99
CA GLN A 100 7.68 4.97 15.25
C GLN A 100 8.12 3.79 14.36
N LEU A 101 8.41 4.06 13.09
CA LEU A 101 8.96 3.06 12.16
C LEU A 101 10.20 2.41 12.75
N LYS A 102 11.19 3.20 13.15
CA LYS A 102 12.44 2.70 13.73
C LYS A 102 12.25 1.94 15.05
N ILE A 103 11.26 2.30 15.86
CA ILE A 103 10.93 1.56 17.09
C ILE A 103 10.37 0.19 16.72
N LEU A 104 9.41 0.12 15.81
CA LEU A 104 8.79 -1.14 15.38
C LEU A 104 9.80 -2.08 14.72
N GLU A 105 10.68 -1.57 13.86
CA GLU A 105 11.79 -2.35 13.28
C GLU A 105 12.69 -2.95 14.35
N LYS A 106 13.10 -2.15 15.36
CA LYS A 106 13.92 -2.64 16.48
C LYS A 106 13.22 -3.64 17.38
N MET A 107 11.89 -3.63 17.42
CA MET A 107 11.07 -4.62 18.12
C MET A 107 10.87 -5.89 17.31
N GLY A 108 11.40 -5.98 16.10
CA GLY A 108 11.33 -7.17 15.24
C GLY A 108 9.98 -7.32 14.50
N PHE A 109 9.28 -6.23 14.24
CA PHE A 109 8.11 -6.28 13.36
C PHE A 109 8.57 -6.26 11.91
N ASP A 110 8.21 -7.29 11.14
CA ASP A 110 8.62 -7.43 9.74
C ASP A 110 7.70 -6.69 8.77
N GLU A 111 6.43 -6.51 9.14
CA GLU A 111 5.44 -5.87 8.27
C GLU A 111 4.95 -4.55 8.86
N ILE A 112 5.62 -3.48 8.48
CA ILE A 112 5.32 -2.12 8.92
C ILE A 112 4.93 -1.27 7.72
N LEU A 113 3.80 -0.57 7.83
CA LEU A 113 3.36 0.42 6.85
C LEU A 113 3.69 1.83 7.33
N SER A 114 4.32 2.60 6.50
CA SER A 114 4.59 4.03 6.75
C SER A 114 4.14 4.87 5.53
N PRO A 115 2.83 4.98 5.30
CA PRO A 115 2.28 5.58 4.08
C PRO A 115 2.76 7.00 3.83
N GLU A 116 2.94 7.78 4.90
CA GLU A 116 3.40 9.16 4.81
C GLU A 116 4.84 9.24 4.28
N VAL A 117 5.71 8.34 4.70
CA VAL A 117 7.11 8.28 4.25
C VAL A 117 7.18 7.78 2.82
N GLU A 118 6.45 6.70 2.50
CA GLU A 118 6.40 6.11 1.17
C GLU A 118 5.88 7.11 0.13
N VAL A 119 4.78 7.80 0.44
CA VAL A 119 4.22 8.82 -0.46
C VAL A 119 5.16 10.02 -0.59
N ALA A 120 5.79 10.47 0.51
CA ALA A 120 6.72 11.58 0.46
C ALA A 120 7.95 11.26 -0.40
N ASN A 121 8.50 10.06 -0.29
CA ASN A 121 9.61 9.60 -1.14
C ASN A 121 9.20 9.60 -2.63
N ASN A 122 8.05 9.03 -2.95
CA ASN A 122 7.56 9.00 -4.32
C ASN A 122 7.33 10.41 -4.90
N VAL A 123 6.77 11.32 -4.13
CA VAL A 123 6.57 12.73 -4.57
C VAL A 123 7.91 13.44 -4.75
N ALA A 124 8.84 13.25 -3.81
CA ALA A 124 10.18 13.84 -3.91
C ALA A 124 10.90 13.35 -5.18
N GLU A 125 10.84 12.05 -5.46
CA GLU A 125 11.43 11.46 -6.66
C GLU A 125 10.82 12.04 -7.94
N GLN A 126 9.50 12.14 -8.03
CA GLN A 126 8.82 12.74 -9.18
C GLN A 126 9.17 14.20 -9.42
N LEU A 127 9.36 14.97 -8.35
CA LEU A 127 9.70 16.39 -8.44
C LEU A 127 11.18 16.62 -8.78
N THR A 128 12.06 15.77 -8.31
CA THR A 128 13.50 15.85 -8.60
C THR A 128 13.86 15.25 -9.95
N ASN A 129 13.09 14.28 -10.42
CA ASN A 129 13.26 13.58 -11.68
C ASN A 129 11.99 13.67 -12.54
N PRO A 130 11.72 14.79 -13.23
CA PRO A 130 10.44 15.03 -13.92
C PRO A 130 10.06 13.98 -14.99
N GLY A 131 11.02 13.19 -15.47
CA GLY A 131 10.76 12.06 -16.38
C GLY A 131 10.28 10.79 -15.70
N VAL A 132 10.42 10.66 -14.38
CA VAL A 132 10.04 9.48 -13.61
C VAL A 132 8.59 9.62 -13.17
N LYS A 133 7.75 8.64 -13.51
CA LYS A 133 6.33 8.60 -13.13
C LYS A 133 6.09 7.73 -11.90
N MET A 134 6.85 6.66 -11.79
CA MET A 134 6.79 5.72 -10.68
C MET A 134 8.18 5.17 -10.41
N CYS A 135 8.52 5.03 -9.14
CA CYS A 135 9.72 4.35 -8.68
C CYS A 135 9.34 3.35 -7.58
N VAL A 136 9.84 2.12 -7.71
CA VAL A 136 9.72 1.06 -6.70
C VAL A 136 11.12 0.60 -6.35
N GLU A 137 11.53 0.87 -5.13
CA GLU A 137 12.81 0.40 -4.59
C GLU A 137 12.76 -1.12 -4.35
N LEU A 138 13.82 -1.80 -4.73
CA LEU A 138 14.02 -3.23 -4.50
C LEU A 138 15.26 -3.43 -3.60
N PRO A 139 15.43 -4.61 -2.99
CA PRO A 139 16.66 -4.95 -2.28
C PRO A 139 17.91 -4.77 -3.16
N ASP A 140 19.07 -4.61 -2.51
CA ASP A 140 20.40 -4.52 -3.16
C ASP A 140 20.58 -3.35 -4.12
N ASN A 141 19.93 -2.20 -3.84
CA ASN A 141 19.97 -0.98 -4.63
C ASN A 141 19.47 -1.14 -6.08
N TYR A 142 18.53 -2.05 -6.29
CA TYR A 142 17.78 -2.10 -7.54
C TYR A 142 16.51 -1.28 -7.45
N GLU A 143 16.05 -0.79 -8.60
CA GLU A 143 14.81 -0.02 -8.71
C GLU A 143 14.05 -0.44 -9.96
N ILE A 144 12.72 -0.41 -9.88
CA ILE A 144 11.85 -0.46 -11.05
C ILE A 144 11.28 0.94 -11.24
N ILE A 145 11.55 1.54 -12.39
CA ILE A 145 11.08 2.88 -12.70
C ILE A 145 10.18 2.88 -13.93
N GLU A 146 9.10 3.66 -13.88
CA GLU A 146 8.34 4.06 -15.05
C GLU A 146 8.79 5.46 -15.47
N VAL A 147 9.31 5.57 -16.69
CA VAL A 147 9.80 6.84 -17.22
C VAL A 147 9.12 7.16 -18.54
N GLU A 148 8.92 8.45 -18.79
CA GLU A 148 8.55 8.91 -20.11
C GLU A 148 9.75 8.80 -21.06
N ALA A 149 9.52 8.21 -22.25
CA ALA A 149 10.59 8.01 -23.21
C ALA A 149 11.20 9.37 -23.62
N PRO A 150 12.50 9.61 -23.34
CA PRO A 150 13.12 10.85 -23.73
C PRO A 150 13.09 11.04 -25.26
N SER A 151 12.90 12.26 -25.74
CA SER A 151 12.81 12.55 -27.18
C SER A 151 13.97 12.01 -28.01
N LYS A 152 15.15 11.90 -27.40
CA LYS A 152 16.37 11.38 -28.04
C LYS A 152 16.33 9.89 -28.40
N ILE A 153 15.43 9.12 -27.82
CA ILE A 153 15.31 7.67 -28.07
C ILE A 153 14.07 7.32 -28.91
N ILE A 154 13.19 8.27 -29.16
CA ILE A 154 11.97 8.05 -29.96
C ILE A 154 12.37 7.63 -31.39
N GLY A 155 11.74 6.57 -31.90
CA GLY A 155 11.97 6.03 -33.24
C GLY A 155 13.27 5.20 -33.38
N ARG A 156 14.00 4.98 -32.29
CA ARG A 156 15.20 4.10 -32.30
C ARG A 156 14.86 2.71 -31.79
N THR A 157 15.61 1.72 -32.28
CA THR A 157 15.51 0.35 -31.77
C THR A 157 16.18 0.23 -30.39
N LEU A 158 15.81 -0.77 -29.61
CA LEU A 158 16.44 -1.06 -28.32
C LEU A 158 17.94 -1.35 -28.45
N GLU A 159 18.31 -2.03 -29.52
CA GLU A 159 19.70 -2.34 -29.84
C GLU A 159 20.52 -1.06 -30.07
N ASP A 160 19.99 -0.10 -30.84
CA ASP A 160 20.64 1.20 -31.10
C ASP A 160 20.78 2.05 -29.83
N ILE A 161 19.79 2.00 -28.95
CA ILE A 161 19.81 2.72 -27.68
C ILE A 161 20.88 2.10 -26.77
N GLY A 162 20.96 0.77 -26.73
CA GLY A 162 21.93 0.02 -25.95
C GLY A 162 21.70 0.12 -24.45
N LEU A 163 20.44 0.06 -23.99
CA LEU A 163 20.03 0.25 -22.59
C LEU A 163 20.89 -0.56 -21.61
N ARG A 164 21.06 -1.85 -21.89
CA ARG A 164 21.83 -2.75 -21.02
C ARG A 164 23.33 -2.44 -21.02
N LYS A 165 23.90 -2.21 -22.21
CA LYS A 165 25.34 -2.03 -22.34
C LYS A 165 25.83 -0.66 -21.88
N LYS A 166 25.05 0.40 -22.12
CA LYS A 166 25.45 1.78 -21.86
C LYS A 166 24.97 2.30 -20.51
N TYR A 167 23.81 1.83 -20.06
CA TYR A 167 23.12 2.40 -18.90
C TYR A 167 22.87 1.38 -17.79
N ASN A 168 23.22 0.09 -18.00
CA ASN A 168 22.92 -1.01 -17.08
C ASN A 168 21.42 -1.13 -16.73
N LEU A 169 20.55 -0.82 -17.71
CA LEU A 169 19.11 -0.87 -17.57
C LEU A 169 18.54 -2.08 -18.31
N ASN A 170 17.60 -2.78 -17.70
CA ASN A 170 16.78 -3.79 -18.36
C ASN A 170 15.38 -3.22 -18.58
N MET A 171 14.89 -3.30 -19.81
CA MET A 171 13.51 -2.92 -20.11
C MET A 171 12.57 -4.06 -19.71
N VAL A 172 11.55 -3.74 -18.94
CA VAL A 172 10.51 -4.70 -18.54
C VAL A 172 9.35 -4.66 -19.54
N THR A 173 8.90 -3.46 -19.92
CA THR A 173 7.78 -3.30 -20.87
C THR A 173 7.73 -1.88 -21.41
N VAL A 174 6.89 -1.67 -22.42
CA VAL A 174 6.55 -0.35 -22.96
C VAL A 174 5.05 -0.10 -22.80
N LEU A 175 4.71 1.02 -22.18
CA LEU A 175 3.34 1.51 -22.08
C LEU A 175 3.10 2.53 -23.19
N LYS A 176 2.18 2.25 -24.10
CA LYS A 176 1.72 3.23 -25.10
C LYS A 176 0.39 3.83 -24.67
N LYS A 177 0.35 5.14 -24.59
CA LYS A 177 -0.89 5.89 -24.42
C LYS A 177 -1.52 6.12 -25.78
N THR A 178 -2.75 5.69 -25.95
CA THR A 178 -3.56 6.05 -27.13
C THR A 178 -4.75 6.86 -26.65
N THR A 179 -4.84 8.09 -27.12
CA THR A 179 -5.98 8.96 -26.83
C THR A 179 -6.97 8.82 -27.99
N SER A 180 -8.14 8.28 -27.74
CA SER A 180 -9.24 8.25 -28.69
C SER A 180 -10.25 9.32 -28.29
N SER A 181 -10.61 10.20 -29.24
CA SER A 181 -11.67 11.18 -29.06
C SER A 181 -12.97 10.58 -29.60
N GLU A 182 -13.84 10.10 -28.74
CA GLU A 182 -15.24 9.81 -29.09
C GLU A 182 -16.15 10.85 -28.44
N GLY A 183 -16.51 11.88 -29.20
CA GLY A 183 -17.30 13.01 -28.70
C GLY A 183 -16.50 13.96 -27.80
N ASP A 184 -17.13 14.55 -26.79
CA ASP A 184 -16.50 15.53 -25.87
C ASP A 184 -15.67 14.88 -24.72
N GLU A 185 -15.51 13.56 -24.70
CA GLU A 185 -14.71 12.87 -23.69
C GLU A 185 -13.42 12.28 -24.29
N GLU A 186 -12.27 12.71 -23.78
CA GLU A 186 -10.97 12.08 -24.05
C GLU A 186 -10.83 10.81 -23.24
N LYS A 187 -10.89 9.64 -23.88
CA LYS A 187 -10.53 8.37 -23.27
C LYS A 187 -9.04 8.05 -23.54
N THR A 188 -8.27 7.97 -22.48
CA THR A 188 -6.86 7.52 -22.56
C THR A 188 -6.81 6.01 -22.24
N GLU A 189 -6.44 5.21 -23.23
CA GLU A 189 -6.19 3.78 -23.05
C GLU A 189 -4.69 3.51 -22.97
N HIS A 190 -4.30 2.62 -22.04
CA HIS A 190 -2.94 2.17 -21.86
C HIS A 190 -2.77 0.79 -22.48
N HIS A 191 -1.96 0.66 -23.53
CA HIS A 191 -1.60 -0.64 -24.08
C HIS A 191 -0.22 -1.06 -23.58
N ILE A 192 -0.15 -2.26 -22.99
CA ILE A 192 1.11 -2.87 -22.56
C ILE A 192 1.64 -3.72 -23.72
N TYR A 193 2.82 -3.38 -24.22
CA TYR A 193 3.52 -4.21 -25.17
C TYR A 193 4.48 -5.12 -24.40
N GLY A 194 4.41 -6.42 -24.65
CA GLY A 194 5.38 -7.38 -24.10
C GLY A 194 6.81 -6.97 -24.44
N VAL A 195 7.78 -7.50 -23.68
CA VAL A 195 9.21 -7.25 -23.95
C VAL A 195 9.47 -7.62 -25.39
N PRO A 196 9.95 -6.68 -26.24
CA PRO A 196 10.42 -7.04 -27.58
C PRO A 196 11.62 -7.99 -27.43
N GLU A 197 11.56 -9.13 -28.09
CA GLU A 197 12.69 -10.06 -28.22
C GLU A 197 13.91 -9.38 -28.85
#